data_bad013d5fc44af00a13aa4fe09bfa8e1
#
_entry.id   bad013d5fc44af00a13aa4fe09bfa8e1
#
_cell.length_a   1.000
_cell.length_b   1.000
_cell.length_c   1.000
_cell.angle_alpha   90.00
_cell.angle_beta   90.00
_cell.angle_gamma   90.00
#
_symmetry.space_group_name_H-M   'P 1'
#
loop_
_entity.id
_entity.type
_entity.pdbx_description
1 polymer ?
#
loop_
_entity_poly.entity_id
_entity_poly.type
_entity_poly.pdbx_seq_one_letter_code
_entity_poly.pdbx_strand_id
1 'polypeptide(L)'
;CKIHYMKKVFISGISGYIAMHCAQQLLEKGYSINATVRDTKKIDPIKKALKDLSLDVSKIDFFEADLLSDQNWEDAMTGCEDVLHVASPYPLAQPKDENDLIKPAVEGTERVVSLALKQNVRKIVLTSSVAAISSGHTKKQFSEEDWSKVDEPIPAYPKSKALAEKKAWDLINKSNKKTKLTVINPAGVIGPSLTSEVSSTQLIISGLVNGKIPINLPIHIGYVDVRDVALAHVKALESTKSDGERIILSNTELWTKDVSKILRENGYNAPRFSASVAN
;
A
#
# COMPACT_ATOMS: atom_id res chain seq x y z
N CYS A 1 -28.13 13.06 24.35
CA CYS A 1 -27.25 12.00 23.86
C CYS A 1 -26.99 12.21 22.37
N LYS A 2 -25.80 12.68 21.99
CA LYS A 2 -25.35 12.55 20.61
C LYS A 2 -25.08 11.05 20.39
N ILE A 3 -25.91 10.39 19.60
CA ILE A 3 -25.58 9.06 19.07
C ILE A 3 -24.31 9.28 18.28
N HIS A 4 -23.16 8.83 18.81
CA HIS A 4 -21.93 8.75 18.06
C HIS A 4 -22.14 7.64 17.03
N TYR A 5 -22.52 8.02 15.83
CA TYR A 5 -22.54 7.10 14.70
C TYR A 5 -21.09 6.65 14.49
N MET A 6 -20.79 5.42 14.86
CA MET A 6 -19.46 4.85 14.64
C MET A 6 -19.24 4.76 13.14
N LYS A 7 -18.30 5.55 12.62
CA LYS A 7 -17.93 5.49 11.21
C LYS A 7 -17.33 4.13 10.90
N LYS A 8 -17.85 3.48 9.89
CA LYS A 8 -17.37 2.17 9.43
C LYS A 8 -16.56 2.34 8.16
N VAL A 9 -15.33 1.78 8.15
CA VAL A 9 -14.40 1.84 7.03
C VAL A 9 -14.15 0.43 6.50
N PHE A 10 -14.19 0.28 5.20
CA PHE A 10 -13.76 -0.94 4.54
C PHE A 10 -12.24 -0.91 4.29
N ILE A 11 -11.52 -1.98 4.64
CA ILE A 11 -10.08 -2.16 4.34
C ILE A 11 -9.89 -3.42 3.50
N SER A 12 -9.36 -3.27 2.30
CA SER A 12 -8.95 -4.42 1.51
C SER A 12 -7.58 -4.95 1.94
N GLY A 13 -7.47 -6.28 2.18
CA GLY A 13 -6.21 -6.95 2.45
C GLY A 13 -5.57 -6.57 3.79
N ILE A 14 -6.33 -6.59 4.87
CA ILE A 14 -5.88 -6.18 6.22
C ILE A 14 -4.63 -6.93 6.70
N SER A 15 -4.34 -8.14 6.20
CA SER A 15 -3.12 -8.87 6.53
C SER A 15 -1.84 -8.22 6.00
N GLY A 16 -1.94 -7.26 5.07
CA GLY A 16 -0.80 -6.59 4.48
C GLY A 16 -0.10 -5.61 5.44
N TYR A 17 1.20 -5.39 5.23
CA TYR A 17 2.07 -4.58 6.07
C TYR A 17 1.51 -3.17 6.35
N ILE A 18 1.13 -2.42 5.31
CA ILE A 18 0.55 -1.06 5.45
C ILE A 18 -0.86 -1.14 6.06
N ALA A 19 -1.68 -2.09 5.61
CA ALA A 19 -3.07 -2.22 6.02
C ALA A 19 -3.22 -2.49 7.52
N MET A 20 -2.30 -3.26 8.12
CA MET A 20 -2.26 -3.51 9.56
C MET A 20 -2.08 -2.22 10.36
N HIS A 21 -1.19 -1.32 9.94
CA HIS A 21 -0.99 -0.03 10.58
C HIS A 21 -2.17 0.93 10.35
N CYS A 22 -2.81 0.86 9.17
CA CYS A 22 -4.07 1.59 8.94
C CYS A 22 -5.17 1.11 9.90
N ALA A 23 -5.33 -0.20 10.06
CA ALA A 23 -6.31 -0.77 10.98
C ALA A 23 -6.03 -0.37 12.44
N GLN A 24 -4.76 -0.43 12.87
CA GLN A 24 -4.34 0.06 14.18
C GLN A 24 -4.83 1.49 14.40
N GLN A 25 -4.45 2.43 13.54
CA GLN A 25 -4.77 3.85 13.72
C GLN A 25 -6.27 4.16 13.62
N LEU A 26 -7.01 3.43 12.79
CA LEU A 26 -8.46 3.56 12.72
C LEU A 26 -9.13 3.08 14.02
N LEU A 27 -8.70 1.95 14.60
CA LEU A 27 -9.21 1.46 15.86
C LEU A 27 -8.90 2.42 17.03
N GLU A 28 -7.68 2.98 17.08
CA GLU A 28 -7.29 4.02 18.05
C GLU A 28 -8.21 5.25 17.99
N LYS A 29 -8.70 5.59 16.80
CA LYS A 29 -9.66 6.67 16.58
C LYS A 29 -11.13 6.26 16.77
N GLY A 30 -11.40 5.00 17.11
CA GLY A 30 -12.74 4.50 17.41
C GLY A 30 -13.57 4.07 16.22
N TYR A 31 -12.99 3.93 15.01
CA TYR A 31 -13.70 3.41 13.83
C TYR A 31 -14.04 1.94 14.00
N SER A 32 -15.13 1.50 13.34
CA SER A 32 -15.39 0.10 13.04
C SER A 32 -14.84 -0.24 11.65
N ILE A 33 -14.41 -1.47 11.46
CA ILE A 33 -13.72 -1.89 10.25
C ILE A 33 -14.38 -3.14 9.68
N ASN A 34 -14.72 -3.11 8.40
CA ASN A 34 -14.90 -4.32 7.61
C ASN A 34 -13.60 -4.58 6.84
N ALA A 35 -13.04 -5.77 6.97
CA ALA A 35 -11.72 -6.05 6.42
C ALA A 35 -11.69 -7.35 5.61
N THR A 36 -10.99 -7.34 4.48
CA THR A 36 -10.80 -8.58 3.72
C THR A 36 -9.45 -9.23 4.01
N VAL A 37 -9.46 -10.56 4.03
CA VAL A 37 -8.29 -11.43 3.99
C VAL A 37 -8.43 -12.43 2.86
N ARG A 38 -7.33 -12.84 2.23
CA ARG A 38 -7.34 -13.90 1.22
C ARG A 38 -7.30 -15.30 1.86
N ASP A 39 -6.68 -15.40 3.05
CA ASP A 39 -6.56 -16.63 3.82
C ASP A 39 -7.08 -16.37 5.24
N THR A 40 -8.16 -17.04 5.60
CA THR A 40 -8.79 -16.90 6.92
C THR A 40 -7.89 -17.33 8.08
N LYS A 41 -6.87 -18.16 7.84
CA LYS A 41 -5.87 -18.53 8.83
C LYS A 41 -5.06 -17.33 9.35
N LYS A 42 -5.06 -16.22 8.60
CA LYS A 42 -4.40 -14.98 9.04
C LYS A 42 -5.21 -14.17 10.05
N ILE A 43 -6.50 -14.48 10.26
CA ILE A 43 -7.38 -13.71 11.14
C ILE A 43 -6.89 -13.74 12.59
N ASP A 44 -6.57 -14.91 13.12
CA ASP A 44 -6.14 -15.03 14.52
C ASP A 44 -4.79 -14.34 14.80
N PRO A 45 -3.75 -14.48 13.94
CA PRO A 45 -2.54 -13.68 14.05
C PRO A 45 -2.78 -12.15 14.02
N ILE A 46 -3.69 -11.67 13.15
CA ILE A 46 -4.08 -10.25 13.07
C ILE A 46 -4.73 -9.80 14.37
N LYS A 47 -5.75 -10.54 14.83
CA LYS A 47 -6.45 -10.24 16.09
C LYS A 47 -5.48 -10.22 17.27
N LYS A 48 -4.56 -11.20 17.32
CA LYS A 48 -3.54 -11.25 18.37
C LYS A 48 -2.66 -10.00 18.35
N ALA A 49 -2.09 -9.65 17.20
CA ALA A 49 -1.21 -8.49 17.07
C ALA A 49 -1.90 -7.18 17.49
N LEU A 50 -3.17 -6.99 17.13
CA LEU A 50 -3.92 -5.79 17.52
C LEU A 50 -4.32 -5.81 19.00
N LYS A 51 -4.64 -6.98 19.57
CA LYS A 51 -4.89 -7.12 21.03
C LYS A 51 -3.64 -6.86 21.85
N ASP A 52 -2.46 -7.28 21.38
CA ASP A 52 -1.18 -7.02 22.04
C ASP A 52 -0.89 -5.50 22.14
N LEU A 53 -1.51 -4.69 21.26
CA LEU A 53 -1.52 -3.23 21.29
C LEU A 53 -2.70 -2.64 22.10
N SER A 54 -3.44 -3.46 22.86
CA SER A 54 -4.61 -3.07 23.66
C SER A 54 -5.77 -2.51 22.82
N LEU A 55 -5.92 -2.92 21.56
CA LEU A 55 -6.98 -2.47 20.66
C LEU A 55 -8.20 -3.39 20.72
N ASP A 56 -9.38 -2.78 20.56
CA ASP A 56 -10.66 -3.49 20.55
C ASP A 56 -10.92 -4.15 19.18
N VAL A 57 -10.52 -5.41 19.06
CA VAL A 57 -10.71 -6.20 17.83
C VAL A 57 -12.16 -6.64 17.58
N SER A 58 -13.08 -6.43 18.53
CA SER A 58 -14.51 -6.70 18.32
C SER A 58 -15.14 -5.72 17.30
N LYS A 59 -14.43 -4.62 17.02
CA LYS A 59 -14.81 -3.63 16.00
C LYS A 59 -14.40 -4.02 14.58
N ILE A 60 -13.81 -5.20 14.37
CA ILE A 60 -13.40 -5.67 13.03
C ILE A 60 -14.25 -6.86 12.63
N ASP A 61 -14.98 -6.71 11.53
CA ASP A 61 -15.62 -7.80 10.81
C ASP A 61 -14.70 -8.28 9.68
N PHE A 62 -14.42 -9.59 9.62
CA PHE A 62 -13.50 -10.18 8.62
C PHE A 62 -14.27 -10.92 7.54
N PHE A 63 -13.86 -10.73 6.31
CA PHE A 63 -14.41 -11.36 5.11
C PHE A 63 -13.29 -12.01 4.31
N GLU A 64 -13.54 -13.21 3.79
CA GLU A 64 -12.62 -13.84 2.84
C GLU A 64 -12.89 -13.28 1.45
N ALA A 65 -11.86 -12.71 0.79
CA ALA A 65 -11.98 -12.20 -0.58
C ALA A 65 -10.62 -12.22 -1.29
N ASP A 66 -10.67 -12.53 -2.59
CA ASP A 66 -9.51 -12.53 -3.49
C ASP A 66 -9.67 -11.48 -4.59
N LEU A 67 -8.58 -10.80 -4.97
CA LEU A 67 -8.57 -9.77 -6.02
C LEU A 67 -8.99 -10.33 -7.40
N LEU A 68 -8.90 -11.64 -7.61
CA LEU A 68 -9.28 -12.32 -8.85
C LEU A 68 -10.69 -12.95 -8.80
N SER A 69 -11.43 -12.78 -7.70
CA SER A 69 -12.79 -13.32 -7.53
C SER A 69 -13.76 -12.20 -7.16
N ASP A 70 -15.02 -12.32 -7.59
CA ASP A 70 -16.09 -11.38 -7.23
C ASP A 70 -16.75 -11.70 -5.87
N GLN A 71 -16.40 -12.84 -5.27
CA GLN A 71 -17.05 -13.32 -4.06
C GLN A 71 -16.74 -12.43 -2.84
N ASN A 72 -17.77 -12.22 -2.02
CA ASN A 72 -17.74 -11.57 -0.70
C ASN A 72 -17.36 -10.08 -0.66
N TRP A 73 -16.96 -9.47 -1.78
CA TRP A 73 -16.58 -8.05 -1.78
C TRP A 73 -17.75 -7.11 -1.51
N GLU A 74 -18.92 -7.42 -2.06
CA GLU A 74 -20.14 -6.60 -1.87
C GLU A 74 -20.59 -6.63 -0.41
N ASP A 75 -20.65 -7.82 0.19
CA ASP A 75 -21.00 -7.98 1.60
C ASP A 75 -19.99 -7.31 2.52
N ALA A 76 -18.68 -7.48 2.23
CA ALA A 76 -17.60 -6.86 2.98
C ALA A 76 -17.67 -5.32 2.98
N MET A 77 -18.12 -4.71 1.89
CA MET A 77 -18.21 -3.25 1.78
C MET A 77 -19.54 -2.69 2.29
N THR A 78 -20.56 -3.54 2.50
CA THR A 78 -21.90 -3.10 2.92
C THR A 78 -21.86 -2.33 4.22
N GLY A 79 -22.51 -1.16 4.25
CA GLY A 79 -22.61 -0.27 5.40
C GLY A 79 -21.32 0.53 5.70
N CYS A 80 -20.29 0.44 4.86
CA CYS A 80 -19.09 1.25 5.00
C CYS A 80 -19.28 2.64 4.36
N GLU A 81 -18.87 3.68 5.08
CA GLU A 81 -18.88 5.05 4.56
C GLU A 81 -17.69 5.33 3.63
N ASP A 82 -16.56 4.74 3.95
CA ASP A 82 -15.28 4.98 3.30
C ASP A 82 -14.55 3.67 2.99
N VAL A 83 -13.62 3.73 2.04
CA VAL A 83 -12.81 2.61 1.58
C VAL A 83 -11.33 2.95 1.65
N LEU A 84 -10.54 2.09 2.31
CA LEU A 84 -9.09 2.00 2.14
C LEU A 84 -8.79 0.80 1.23
N HIS A 85 -8.44 1.05 -0.02
CA HIS A 85 -8.01 0.00 -0.93
C HIS A 85 -6.49 -0.14 -0.87
N VAL A 86 -6.03 -1.04 0.01
CA VAL A 86 -4.60 -1.27 0.28
C VAL A 86 -4.11 -2.55 -0.40
N ALA A 87 -5.00 -3.53 -0.60
CA ALA A 87 -4.66 -4.79 -1.25
C ALA A 87 -4.11 -4.56 -2.67
N SER A 88 -2.95 -5.09 -2.92
CA SER A 88 -2.35 -5.16 -4.26
C SER A 88 -1.40 -6.34 -4.30
N PRO A 89 -1.30 -7.08 -5.41
CA PRO A 89 -0.29 -8.10 -5.52
C PRO A 89 1.10 -7.46 -5.47
N TYR A 90 1.96 -8.07 -4.67
CA TYR A 90 3.36 -7.67 -4.57
C TYR A 90 4.25 -8.92 -4.66
N PRO A 91 4.89 -9.16 -5.80
CA PRO A 91 5.76 -10.33 -5.98
C PRO A 91 7.12 -10.08 -5.33
N LEU A 92 7.68 -11.10 -4.69
CA LEU A 92 9.06 -11.08 -4.18
C LEU A 92 10.09 -11.21 -5.30
N ALA A 93 9.69 -11.65 -6.49
CA ALA A 93 10.51 -11.78 -7.68
C ALA A 93 9.72 -11.32 -8.92
N GLN A 94 10.42 -11.00 -9.99
CA GLN A 94 9.78 -10.68 -11.27
C GLN A 94 8.99 -11.91 -11.75
N PRO A 95 7.69 -11.76 -12.09
CA PRO A 95 6.91 -12.85 -12.67
C PRO A 95 7.43 -13.22 -14.05
N LYS A 96 7.22 -14.46 -14.46
CA LYS A 96 7.56 -14.91 -15.82
C LYS A 96 6.67 -14.26 -16.88
N ASP A 97 5.40 -14.09 -16.57
CA ASP A 97 4.43 -13.31 -17.36
C ASP A 97 4.04 -12.06 -16.55
N GLU A 98 4.19 -10.88 -17.14
CA GLU A 98 3.80 -9.63 -16.50
C GLU A 98 2.31 -9.59 -16.11
N ASN A 99 1.46 -10.33 -16.83
CA ASN A 99 0.03 -10.41 -16.57
C ASN A 99 -0.30 -11.12 -15.25
N ASP A 100 0.57 -11.98 -14.74
CA ASP A 100 0.41 -12.58 -13.41
C ASP A 100 0.37 -11.52 -12.31
N LEU A 101 0.89 -10.32 -12.58
CA LEU A 101 0.90 -9.20 -11.67
C LEU A 101 -0.07 -8.08 -12.09
N ILE A 102 -0.09 -7.75 -13.38
CA ILE A 102 -0.91 -6.65 -13.91
C ILE A 102 -2.38 -6.96 -13.77
N LYS A 103 -2.80 -8.16 -14.17
CA LYS A 103 -4.21 -8.56 -14.15
C LYS A 103 -4.83 -8.47 -12.76
N PRO A 104 -4.31 -9.11 -11.70
CA PRO A 104 -4.89 -8.99 -10.37
C PRO A 104 -4.82 -7.56 -9.80
N ALA A 105 -3.83 -6.75 -10.17
CA ALA A 105 -3.75 -5.36 -9.75
C ALA A 105 -4.85 -4.49 -10.38
N VAL A 106 -5.04 -4.62 -11.68
CA VAL A 106 -6.02 -3.82 -12.44
C VAL A 106 -7.45 -4.29 -12.16
N GLU A 107 -7.73 -5.59 -12.29
CA GLU A 107 -9.07 -6.14 -12.06
C GLU A 107 -9.50 -6.01 -10.59
N GLY A 108 -8.57 -6.20 -9.64
CA GLY A 108 -8.84 -6.00 -8.22
C GLY A 108 -9.19 -4.55 -7.89
N THR A 109 -8.47 -3.59 -8.48
CA THR A 109 -8.78 -2.16 -8.33
C THR A 109 -10.13 -1.83 -8.98
N GLU A 110 -10.38 -2.33 -10.20
CA GLU A 110 -11.67 -2.13 -10.88
C GLU A 110 -12.83 -2.65 -10.05
N ARG A 111 -12.71 -3.85 -9.48
CA ARG A 111 -13.70 -4.48 -8.61
C ARG A 111 -14.02 -3.61 -7.40
N VAL A 112 -13.00 -3.23 -6.63
CA VAL A 112 -13.20 -2.45 -5.41
C VAL A 112 -13.77 -1.07 -5.70
N VAL A 113 -13.24 -0.37 -6.70
CA VAL A 113 -13.72 0.99 -7.04
C VAL A 113 -15.14 0.94 -7.61
N SER A 114 -15.46 -0.02 -8.48
CA SER A 114 -16.81 -0.17 -9.05
C SER A 114 -17.86 -0.47 -7.97
N LEU A 115 -17.53 -1.34 -7.02
CA LEU A 115 -18.41 -1.64 -5.87
C LEU A 115 -18.58 -0.42 -4.97
N ALA A 116 -17.50 0.30 -4.68
CA ALA A 116 -17.55 1.53 -3.90
C ALA A 116 -18.46 2.58 -4.55
N LEU A 117 -18.38 2.72 -5.88
CA LEU A 117 -19.29 3.57 -6.65
C LEU A 117 -20.74 3.07 -6.60
N LYS A 118 -20.97 1.76 -6.76
CA LYS A 118 -22.31 1.15 -6.67
C LYS A 118 -22.96 1.40 -5.31
N GLN A 119 -22.20 1.28 -4.23
CA GLN A 119 -22.67 1.49 -2.86
C GLN A 119 -22.67 2.97 -2.42
N ASN A 120 -22.25 3.88 -3.29
CA ASN A 120 -22.17 5.33 -3.04
C ASN A 120 -21.33 5.68 -1.81
N VAL A 121 -20.20 4.99 -1.60
CA VAL A 121 -19.26 5.34 -0.53
C VAL A 121 -18.80 6.79 -0.71
N ARG A 122 -18.55 7.46 0.40
CA ARG A 122 -18.16 8.87 0.40
C ARG A 122 -16.77 9.07 -0.20
N LYS A 123 -15.80 8.21 0.19
CA LYS A 123 -14.41 8.38 -0.21
C LYS A 123 -13.67 7.05 -0.33
N ILE A 124 -12.79 6.99 -1.33
CA ILE A 124 -11.82 5.92 -1.53
C ILE A 124 -10.43 6.50 -1.34
N VAL A 125 -9.60 5.86 -0.51
CA VAL A 125 -8.16 6.09 -0.45
C VAL A 125 -7.45 4.85 -0.99
N LEU A 126 -6.76 5.02 -2.12
CA LEU A 126 -6.07 3.95 -2.84
C LEU A 126 -4.58 3.97 -2.52
N THR A 127 -4.02 2.84 -2.14
CA THR A 127 -2.56 2.67 -2.03
C THR A 127 -1.96 2.32 -3.39
N SER A 128 -1.30 3.29 -4.00
CA SER A 128 -0.48 3.10 -5.20
C SER A 128 1.02 3.00 -4.82
N SER A 129 1.90 3.66 -5.55
CA SER A 129 3.36 3.69 -5.31
C SER A 129 4.01 4.80 -6.13
N VAL A 130 5.17 5.30 -5.70
CA VAL A 130 6.04 6.11 -6.58
C VAL A 130 6.45 5.36 -7.86
N ALA A 131 6.35 4.02 -7.85
CA ALA A 131 6.55 3.20 -9.04
C ALA A 131 5.50 3.46 -10.15
N ALA A 132 4.34 4.00 -9.82
CA ALA A 132 3.35 4.46 -10.79
C ALA A 132 3.70 5.84 -11.41
N ILE A 133 4.71 6.52 -10.87
CA ILE A 133 5.09 7.89 -11.20
C ILE A 133 6.39 7.93 -12.00
N SER A 134 7.44 7.24 -11.55
CA SER A 134 8.81 7.52 -11.95
C SER A 134 9.42 6.58 -12.99
N SER A 135 8.80 5.43 -13.28
CA SER A 135 9.43 4.41 -14.13
C SER A 135 9.36 4.74 -15.62
N GLY A 136 10.41 4.38 -16.38
CA GLY A 136 10.52 4.62 -17.82
C GLY A 136 10.96 6.05 -18.20
N HIS A 137 11.43 6.85 -17.24
CA HIS A 137 11.90 8.21 -17.49
C HIS A 137 13.42 8.34 -17.31
N THR A 138 13.99 9.32 -17.99
CA THR A 138 15.39 9.74 -17.84
C THR A 138 15.55 10.93 -16.88
N LYS A 139 14.47 11.64 -16.53
CA LYS A 139 14.51 12.75 -15.59
C LYS A 139 14.75 12.28 -14.16
N LYS A 140 15.23 13.17 -13.30
CA LYS A 140 15.63 12.87 -11.91
C LYS A 140 14.63 13.35 -10.87
N GLN A 141 13.73 14.26 -11.21
CA GLN A 141 12.73 14.83 -10.30
C GLN A 141 11.34 14.54 -10.81
N PHE A 142 10.45 14.19 -9.90
CA PHE A 142 9.08 13.80 -10.16
C PHE A 142 8.11 14.55 -9.24
N SER A 143 6.90 14.71 -9.75
CA SER A 143 5.76 15.27 -9.01
C SER A 143 4.55 14.34 -9.13
N GLU A 144 3.49 14.68 -8.45
CA GLU A 144 2.20 13.96 -8.51
C GLU A 144 1.54 14.01 -9.89
N GLU A 145 1.95 14.94 -10.77
CA GLU A 145 1.45 15.03 -12.15
C GLU A 145 2.06 13.97 -13.08
N ASP A 146 3.18 13.39 -12.68
CA ASP A 146 3.92 12.43 -13.50
C ASP A 146 3.29 11.03 -13.48
N TRP A 147 3.52 10.32 -14.59
CA TRP A 147 3.09 8.93 -14.74
C TRP A 147 4.20 8.09 -15.35
N SER A 148 4.41 6.91 -14.80
CA SER A 148 5.30 5.94 -15.40
C SER A 148 4.90 5.61 -16.84
N LYS A 149 5.88 5.47 -17.72
CA LYS A 149 5.70 5.20 -19.15
C LYS A 149 5.46 3.71 -19.37
N VAL A 150 4.20 3.29 -19.30
CA VAL A 150 3.81 1.88 -19.41
C VAL A 150 4.07 1.25 -20.77
N ASP A 151 4.25 2.07 -21.80
CA ASP A 151 4.57 1.64 -23.17
C ASP A 151 6.09 1.43 -23.38
N GLU A 152 6.91 1.86 -22.42
CA GLU A 152 8.34 1.60 -22.40
C GLU A 152 8.66 0.25 -21.73
N PRO A 153 9.84 -0.35 -21.98
CA PRO A 153 10.26 -1.61 -21.35
C PRO A 153 10.60 -1.40 -19.87
N ILE A 154 9.57 -1.27 -19.04
CA ILE A 154 9.68 -1.17 -17.58
C ILE A 154 9.30 -2.49 -16.91
N PRO A 155 9.77 -2.75 -15.66
CA PRO A 155 9.39 -3.93 -14.90
C PRO A 155 7.87 -4.06 -14.69
N ALA A 156 7.39 -5.30 -14.53
CA ALA A 156 5.96 -5.59 -14.36
C ALA A 156 5.32 -4.86 -13.17
N TYR A 157 6.05 -4.67 -12.06
CA TYR A 157 5.50 -4.01 -10.86
C TYR A 157 5.16 -2.53 -11.10
N PRO A 158 6.06 -1.66 -11.57
CA PRO A 158 5.70 -0.29 -11.95
C PRO A 158 4.54 -0.22 -12.94
N LYS A 159 4.55 -1.10 -13.94
CA LYS A 159 3.49 -1.16 -14.94
C LYS A 159 2.14 -1.51 -14.30
N SER A 160 2.11 -2.52 -13.43
CA SER A 160 0.90 -2.92 -12.71
C SER A 160 0.33 -1.79 -11.84
N LYS A 161 1.21 -1.05 -11.13
CA LYS A 161 0.79 0.07 -10.28
C LYS A 161 0.24 1.24 -11.08
N ALA A 162 0.92 1.63 -12.16
CA ALA A 162 0.45 2.71 -13.04
C ALA A 162 -0.90 2.39 -13.71
N LEU A 163 -1.06 1.15 -14.20
CA LEU A 163 -2.30 0.73 -14.86
C LEU A 163 -3.47 0.61 -13.88
N ALA A 164 -3.24 0.05 -12.69
CA ALA A 164 -4.26 -0.06 -11.65
C ALA A 164 -4.72 1.33 -11.16
N GLU A 165 -3.78 2.25 -10.94
CA GLU A 165 -4.09 3.61 -10.53
C GLU A 165 -4.86 4.37 -11.63
N LYS A 166 -4.42 4.29 -12.89
CA LYS A 166 -5.15 4.87 -14.03
C LYS A 166 -6.57 4.31 -14.16
N LYS A 167 -6.76 3.01 -13.92
CA LYS A 167 -8.08 2.37 -13.90
C LYS A 167 -8.98 2.99 -12.82
N ALA A 168 -8.47 3.23 -11.62
CA ALA A 168 -9.24 3.86 -10.54
C ALA A 168 -9.70 5.29 -10.93
N TRP A 169 -8.78 6.11 -11.44
CA TRP A 169 -9.11 7.46 -11.92
C TRP A 169 -10.13 7.46 -13.07
N ASP A 170 -9.99 6.52 -14.00
CA ASP A 170 -10.90 6.38 -15.15
C ASP A 170 -12.33 6.07 -14.70
N LEU A 171 -12.49 5.14 -13.75
CA LEU A 171 -13.79 4.79 -13.17
C LEU A 171 -14.43 5.97 -12.42
N ILE A 172 -13.66 6.69 -11.62
CA ILE A 172 -14.13 7.87 -10.89
C ILE A 172 -14.56 8.97 -11.85
N ASN A 173 -13.73 9.28 -12.86
CA ASN A 173 -13.98 10.35 -13.82
C ASN A 173 -15.19 10.07 -14.74
N LYS A 174 -15.44 8.80 -15.07
CA LYS A 174 -16.62 8.38 -15.83
C LYS A 174 -17.88 8.27 -14.99
N SER A 175 -17.74 8.32 -13.67
CA SER A 175 -18.86 8.15 -12.75
C SER A 175 -19.60 9.47 -12.53
N ASN A 176 -20.94 9.41 -12.49
CA ASN A 176 -21.79 10.51 -12.03
C ASN A 176 -21.94 10.53 -10.48
N LYS A 177 -21.16 9.74 -9.76
CA LYS A 177 -21.25 9.61 -8.30
C LYS A 177 -20.44 10.71 -7.60
N LYS A 178 -20.82 10.98 -6.35
CA LYS A 178 -20.13 11.98 -5.50
C LYS A 178 -18.91 11.39 -4.78
N THR A 179 -18.64 10.10 -4.95
CA THR A 179 -17.49 9.40 -4.36
C THR A 179 -16.18 10.11 -4.74
N LYS A 180 -15.36 10.39 -3.75
CA LYS A 180 -14.05 11.02 -3.93
C LYS A 180 -12.95 9.98 -3.94
N LEU A 181 -11.90 10.21 -4.71
CA LEU A 181 -10.69 9.40 -4.72
C LEU A 181 -9.52 10.24 -4.23
N THR A 182 -8.70 9.64 -3.37
CA THR A 182 -7.35 10.10 -3.05
C THR A 182 -6.40 8.93 -3.29
N VAL A 183 -5.26 9.18 -3.91
CA VAL A 183 -4.25 8.16 -4.15
C VAL A 183 -3.00 8.48 -3.34
N ILE A 184 -2.55 7.51 -2.56
CA ILE A 184 -1.29 7.59 -1.81
C ILE A 184 -0.23 6.82 -2.60
N ASN A 185 0.89 7.50 -2.90
CA ASN A 185 2.02 6.98 -3.66
C ASN A 185 3.27 6.88 -2.75
N PRO A 186 3.39 5.85 -1.91
CA PRO A 186 4.55 5.72 -1.04
C PRO A 186 5.81 5.36 -1.84
N ALA A 187 6.95 5.82 -1.35
CA ALA A 187 8.28 5.34 -1.71
C ALA A 187 8.56 3.99 -1.04
N GLY A 188 9.81 3.63 -0.78
CA GLY A 188 10.18 2.42 -0.06
C GLY A 188 9.72 2.47 1.39
N VAL A 189 8.70 1.68 1.72
CA VAL A 189 8.10 1.68 3.06
C VAL A 189 8.92 0.82 4.01
N ILE A 190 9.34 1.41 5.13
CA ILE A 190 10.10 0.76 6.21
C ILE A 190 9.44 1.02 7.56
N GLY A 191 9.89 0.33 8.60
CA GLY A 191 9.38 0.51 9.98
C GLY A 191 9.03 -0.83 10.63
N PRO A 192 8.43 -0.83 11.83
CA PRO A 192 8.09 -2.05 12.54
C PRO A 192 6.99 -2.84 11.83
N SER A 193 7.07 -4.17 11.85
CA SER A 193 5.99 -5.05 11.44
C SER A 193 5.12 -5.43 12.63
N LEU A 194 3.81 -5.39 12.47
CA LEU A 194 2.87 -5.82 13.51
C LEU A 194 2.59 -7.32 13.46
N THR A 195 2.88 -7.95 12.33
CA THR A 195 2.77 -9.40 12.13
C THR A 195 4.07 -9.93 11.51
N SER A 196 4.07 -11.19 11.06
CA SER A 196 5.18 -11.76 10.29
C SER A 196 5.31 -11.22 8.86
N GLU A 197 4.34 -10.43 8.40
CA GLU A 197 4.38 -9.83 7.07
C GLU A 197 5.38 -8.67 7.04
N VAL A 198 6.24 -8.68 6.04
CA VAL A 198 7.28 -7.68 5.84
C VAL A 198 7.18 -7.08 4.45
N SER A 199 7.63 -5.83 4.29
CA SER A 199 7.72 -5.21 2.97
C SER A 199 8.94 -5.71 2.21
N SER A 200 8.93 -5.56 0.88
CA SER A 200 10.12 -5.84 0.07
C SER A 200 11.31 -4.96 0.44
N THR A 201 11.04 -3.70 0.81
CA THR A 201 12.10 -2.80 1.28
C THR A 201 12.75 -3.33 2.56
N GLN A 202 11.95 -3.86 3.49
CA GLN A 202 12.46 -4.53 4.69
C GLN A 202 13.27 -5.79 4.34
N LEU A 203 12.86 -6.56 3.31
CA LEU A 203 13.61 -7.73 2.85
C LEU A 203 14.98 -7.34 2.29
N ILE A 204 15.07 -6.21 1.55
CA ILE A 204 16.37 -5.70 1.08
C ILE A 204 17.25 -5.35 2.28
N ILE A 205 16.75 -4.59 3.25
CA ILE A 205 17.49 -4.20 4.45
C ILE A 205 17.94 -5.45 5.25
N SER A 206 17.02 -6.38 5.46
CA SER A 206 17.31 -7.66 6.11
C SER A 206 18.38 -8.45 5.34
N GLY A 207 18.30 -8.45 4.02
CA GLY A 207 19.32 -9.09 3.16
C GLY A 207 20.71 -8.49 3.30
N LEU A 208 20.80 -7.15 3.46
CA LEU A 208 22.08 -6.47 3.75
C LEU A 208 22.62 -6.89 5.12
N VAL A 209 21.79 -6.91 6.16
CA VAL A 209 22.18 -7.25 7.54
C VAL A 209 22.58 -8.73 7.66
N ASN A 210 21.84 -9.62 7.01
CA ASN A 210 22.06 -11.08 7.12
C ASN A 210 23.08 -11.63 6.10
N GLY A 211 23.75 -10.76 5.32
CA GLY A 211 24.74 -11.16 4.33
C GLY A 211 24.18 -11.83 3.07
N LYS A 212 22.85 -11.92 2.91
CA LYS A 212 22.22 -12.42 1.68
C LYS A 212 22.44 -11.48 0.49
N ILE A 213 22.65 -10.19 0.76
CA ILE A 213 23.09 -9.18 -0.20
C ILE A 213 24.49 -8.74 0.23
N PRO A 214 25.56 -9.36 -0.31
CA PRO A 214 26.94 -9.18 0.21
C PRO A 214 27.62 -7.90 -0.29
N ILE A 215 27.02 -7.21 -1.27
CA ILE A 215 27.51 -5.95 -1.85
C ILE A 215 26.40 -4.94 -1.98
N ASN A 216 26.71 -3.65 -1.90
CA ASN A 216 25.73 -2.60 -2.15
C ASN A 216 25.40 -2.52 -3.64
N LEU A 217 24.15 -2.71 -3.97
CA LEU A 217 23.63 -2.49 -5.32
C LEU A 217 23.56 -0.98 -5.60
N PRO A 218 23.68 -0.52 -6.87
CA PRO A 218 23.58 0.89 -7.23
C PRO A 218 22.12 1.32 -7.30
N ILE A 219 21.40 1.19 -6.17
CA ILE A 219 19.98 1.51 -6.05
C ILE A 219 19.84 2.76 -5.17
N HIS A 220 19.12 3.75 -5.70
CA HIS A 220 18.74 4.98 -5.00
C HIS A 220 17.22 5.03 -4.92
N ILE A 221 16.68 5.05 -3.72
CA ILE A 221 15.22 5.10 -3.48
C ILE A 221 14.88 6.03 -2.34
N GLY A 222 13.66 6.56 -2.39
CA GLY A 222 13.04 7.25 -1.27
C GLY A 222 12.59 6.25 -0.20
N TYR A 223 12.56 6.69 1.04
CA TYR A 223 12.09 5.91 2.19
C TYR A 223 11.03 6.69 2.96
N VAL A 224 10.06 5.96 3.50
CA VAL A 224 9.02 6.50 4.37
C VAL A 224 8.66 5.47 5.45
N ASP A 225 8.36 5.95 6.67
CA ASP A 225 7.93 5.06 7.76
C ASP A 225 6.49 4.59 7.51
N VAL A 226 6.23 3.30 7.76
CA VAL A 226 4.90 2.70 7.60
C VAL A 226 3.83 3.36 8.45
N ARG A 227 4.21 3.89 9.62
CA ARG A 227 3.30 4.60 10.53
C ARG A 227 2.84 5.92 9.94
N ASP A 228 3.74 6.63 9.23
CA ASP A 228 3.42 7.86 8.51
C ASP A 228 2.58 7.57 7.27
N VAL A 229 2.87 6.46 6.58
CA VAL A 229 2.03 6.00 5.45
C VAL A 229 0.61 5.71 5.93
N ALA A 230 0.44 4.98 7.02
CA ALA A 230 -0.87 4.71 7.61
C ALA A 230 -1.58 6.00 8.07
N LEU A 231 -0.83 6.91 8.73
CA LEU A 231 -1.36 8.21 9.14
C LEU A 231 -1.86 9.03 7.95
N ALA A 232 -1.13 9.02 6.84
CA ALA A 232 -1.54 9.70 5.61
C ALA A 232 -2.84 9.12 5.05
N HIS A 233 -3.00 7.79 5.05
CA HIS A 233 -4.25 7.14 4.64
C HIS A 233 -5.44 7.57 5.51
N VAL A 234 -5.28 7.54 6.84
CA VAL A 234 -6.34 7.93 7.77
C VAL A 234 -6.66 9.43 7.66
N LYS A 235 -5.64 10.29 7.57
CA LYS A 235 -5.85 11.73 7.35
C LYS A 235 -6.52 12.01 6.00
N ALA A 236 -6.18 11.25 4.96
CA ALA A 236 -6.82 11.38 3.66
C ALA A 236 -8.31 11.04 3.71
N LEU A 237 -8.72 10.02 4.48
CA LEU A 237 -10.14 9.75 4.72
C LEU A 237 -10.86 10.93 5.40
N GLU A 238 -10.21 11.59 6.36
CA GLU A 238 -10.81 12.62 7.19
C GLU A 238 -10.82 14.01 6.52
N SER A 239 -9.96 14.25 5.52
CA SER A 239 -9.74 15.56 4.91
C SER A 239 -10.36 15.68 3.53
N THR A 240 -11.12 16.74 3.31
CA THR A 240 -11.60 17.10 1.95
C THR A 240 -10.53 17.75 1.08
N LYS A 241 -9.41 18.20 1.68
CA LYS A 241 -8.29 18.80 0.92
C LYS A 241 -7.54 17.80 0.05
N SER A 242 -7.67 16.51 0.35
CA SER A 242 -7.05 15.43 -0.43
C SER A 242 -7.98 14.85 -1.50
N ASP A 243 -9.18 15.39 -1.66
CA ASP A 243 -10.15 14.92 -2.66
C ASP A 243 -9.64 15.21 -4.07
N GLY A 244 -9.50 14.17 -4.89
CA GLY A 244 -8.98 14.31 -6.25
C GLY A 244 -7.46 14.37 -6.36
N GLU A 245 -6.74 14.16 -5.25
CA GLU A 245 -5.28 14.31 -5.22
C GLU A 245 -4.56 12.96 -5.29
N ARG A 246 -3.36 13.00 -5.89
CA ARG A 246 -2.29 12.03 -5.75
C ARG A 246 -1.31 12.59 -4.73
N ILE A 247 -0.76 11.76 -3.86
CA ILE A 247 0.10 12.22 -2.75
C ILE A 247 1.33 11.34 -2.67
N ILE A 248 2.49 11.87 -3.03
CA ILE A 248 3.79 11.21 -2.86
C ILE A 248 4.17 11.23 -1.38
N LEU A 249 4.54 10.07 -0.86
CA LEU A 249 5.09 9.95 0.48
C LEU A 249 6.53 9.47 0.43
N SER A 250 7.46 10.40 0.64
CA SER A 250 8.89 10.14 0.78
C SER A 250 9.46 11.09 1.81
N ASN A 251 10.18 10.57 2.80
CA ASN A 251 10.80 11.40 3.84
C ASN A 251 12.28 11.66 3.55
N THR A 252 13.00 10.66 3.06
CA THR A 252 14.42 10.75 2.71
C THR A 252 14.74 9.91 1.50
N GLU A 253 15.84 10.22 0.83
CA GLU A 253 16.36 9.45 -0.30
C GLU A 253 17.77 9.00 -0.03
N LEU A 254 18.06 7.72 -0.18
CA LEU A 254 19.35 7.12 0.13
C LEU A 254 19.77 6.12 -0.95
N TRP A 255 21.07 6.07 -1.20
CA TRP A 255 21.68 4.96 -1.90
C TRP A 255 21.80 3.75 -0.96
N THR A 256 21.76 2.55 -1.51
CA THR A 256 21.96 1.30 -0.73
C THR A 256 23.26 1.33 0.08
N LYS A 257 24.34 1.95 -0.46
CA LYS A 257 25.62 2.14 0.25
C LYS A 257 25.47 3.01 1.52
N ASP A 258 24.61 4.02 1.46
CA ASP A 258 24.36 4.92 2.60
C ASP A 258 23.54 4.21 3.67
N VAL A 259 22.55 3.42 3.26
CA VAL A 259 21.80 2.53 4.16
C VAL A 259 22.75 1.56 4.87
N SER A 260 23.65 0.90 4.13
CA SER A 260 24.66 0.00 4.72
C SER A 260 25.62 0.72 5.66
N LYS A 261 25.99 1.98 5.38
CA LYS A 261 26.78 2.81 6.27
C LYS A 261 26.03 3.06 7.59
N ILE A 262 24.78 3.51 7.52
CA ILE A 262 23.93 3.75 8.70
C ILE A 262 23.78 2.46 9.53
N LEU A 263 23.54 1.32 8.89
CA LEU A 263 23.44 0.03 9.56
C LEU A 263 24.71 -0.30 10.35
N ARG A 264 25.90 -0.13 9.75
CA ARG A 264 27.20 -0.38 10.44
C ARG A 264 27.43 0.58 11.60
N GLU A 265 27.09 1.86 11.45
CA GLU A 265 27.21 2.86 12.51
C GLU A 265 26.32 2.55 13.71
N ASN A 266 25.26 1.77 13.50
CA ASN A 266 24.34 1.27 14.53
C ASN A 266 24.64 -0.18 14.95
N GLY A 267 25.83 -0.72 14.65
CA GLY A 267 26.31 -2.02 15.14
C GLY A 267 25.83 -3.24 14.35
N TYR A 268 25.16 -3.06 13.22
CA TYR A 268 24.76 -4.16 12.34
C TYR A 268 25.87 -4.54 11.37
N ASN A 269 25.92 -5.84 11.00
CA ASN A 269 26.76 -6.27 9.90
C ASN A 269 26.10 -5.88 8.56
N ALA A 270 26.82 -5.10 7.74
CA ALA A 270 26.31 -4.69 6.42
C ALA A 270 27.47 -4.47 5.45
N PRO A 271 27.24 -4.60 4.13
CA PRO A 271 28.29 -4.53 3.11
C PRO A 271 29.10 -3.24 3.15
N ARG A 272 30.42 -3.36 2.92
CA ARG A 272 31.35 -2.22 2.78
C ARG A 272 31.57 -1.86 1.32
N PHE A 273 31.50 -2.84 0.43
CA PHE A 273 31.79 -2.68 -1.00
C PHE A 273 30.51 -2.45 -1.79
N SER A 274 30.62 -1.70 -2.87
CA SER A 274 29.53 -1.43 -3.80
C SER A 274 29.84 -2.10 -5.15
N ALA A 275 28.78 -2.58 -5.82
CA ALA A 275 28.90 -2.97 -7.21
C ALA A 275 29.30 -1.74 -8.05
N SER A 276 30.19 -1.92 -9.01
CA SER A 276 30.48 -0.89 -10.01
C SER A 276 29.26 -0.73 -10.90
N VAL A 277 28.88 0.51 -11.15
CA VAL A 277 27.93 0.81 -12.26
C VAL A 277 28.75 0.54 -13.54
N ALA A 278 28.37 -0.49 -14.28
CA ALA A 278 28.90 -0.60 -15.65
C ALA A 278 28.42 0.62 -16.44
N ASN A 279 29.35 1.43 -16.90
CA ASN A 279 29.10 2.58 -17.78
C ASN A 279 28.50 2.10 -19.10
#